data_fd280b82c5642d30cc7962f75ff9e7b5
#
_entry.id   fd280b82c5642d30cc7962f75ff9e7b5
#
_cell.length_a   1.000
_cell.length_b   1.000
_cell.length_c   1.000
_cell.angle_alpha   90.00
_cell.angle_beta   90.00
_cell.angle_gamma   90.00
#
_symmetry.space_group_name_H-M   'P 1'
#
loop_
_entity.id
_entity.type
_entity.pdbx_description
1 polymer ?
#
loop_
_entity_poly.entity_id
_entity_poly.type
_entity_poly.pdbx_seq_one_letter_code
_entity_poly.pdbx_strand_id
1 'polypeptide(L)'
;MAVVSVSMPDELLDRLDQFAEEHGYTGRSEVVREASRNLLGEFEDTRLEDRELMAIVTVLFDYETTAVEERMMHLRHEHEGLVASNFHSHVGDHYCMELFVLEGELEDISTFVGKIRATKDALTVDYSVTPVDSFDPLSQDH
;
A
#
# COMPACT_ATOMS: atom_id res chain seq x y z
N MET A 1 -10.54 24.76 12.69
CA MET A 1 -9.73 24.05 11.70
C MET A 1 -8.27 24.39 11.92
N ALA A 2 -7.42 23.36 12.02
CA ALA A 2 -5.98 23.56 12.20
C ALA A 2 -5.31 23.82 10.85
N VAL A 3 -4.22 24.58 10.88
CA VAL A 3 -3.39 24.81 9.70
C VAL A 3 -2.07 24.07 9.91
N VAL A 4 -1.70 23.24 8.93
CA VAL A 4 -0.46 22.48 8.94
C VAL A 4 0.38 22.84 7.74
N SER A 5 1.70 22.77 7.92
CA SER A 5 2.64 22.99 6.83
C SER A 5 3.38 21.67 6.57
N VAL A 6 3.47 21.30 5.29
CA VAL A 6 4.14 20.08 4.86
C VAL A 6 5.08 20.44 3.72
N SER A 7 6.33 19.99 3.79
CA SER A 7 7.29 20.17 2.71
C SER A 7 7.12 19.05 1.68
N MET A 8 7.06 19.43 0.43
CA MET A 8 6.90 18.50 -0.70
C MET A 8 7.86 18.88 -1.82
N PRO A 9 8.31 17.91 -2.64
CA PRO A 9 9.03 18.23 -3.86
C PRO A 9 8.21 19.12 -4.79
N ASP A 10 8.86 20.05 -5.47
CA ASP A 10 8.18 20.96 -6.38
C ASP A 10 7.39 20.23 -7.46
N GLU A 11 7.96 19.15 -7.99
CA GLU A 11 7.30 18.31 -8.99
C GLU A 11 5.96 17.74 -8.48
N LEU A 12 5.93 17.31 -7.22
CA LEU A 12 4.70 16.78 -6.62
C LEU A 12 3.65 17.89 -6.46
N LEU A 13 4.07 19.09 -6.04
CA LEU A 13 3.16 20.22 -5.93
C LEU A 13 2.55 20.59 -7.26
N ASP A 14 3.36 20.61 -8.33
CA ASP A 14 2.87 20.89 -9.68
C ASP A 14 1.83 19.86 -10.14
N ARG A 15 2.06 18.59 -9.81
CA ARG A 15 1.13 17.52 -10.14
C ARG A 15 -0.19 17.65 -9.36
N LEU A 16 -0.13 18.06 -8.10
CA LEU A 16 -1.33 18.30 -7.29
C LEU A 16 -2.15 19.46 -7.86
N ASP A 17 -1.48 20.55 -8.26
CA ASP A 17 -2.16 21.71 -8.85
C ASP A 17 -2.83 21.35 -10.17
N GLN A 18 -2.15 20.58 -11.01
CA GLN A 18 -2.68 20.11 -12.28
C GLN A 18 -3.88 19.18 -12.06
N PHE A 19 -3.77 18.27 -11.12
CA PHE A 19 -4.86 17.35 -10.78
C PHE A 19 -6.10 18.13 -10.29
N ALA A 20 -5.89 19.13 -9.45
CA ALA A 20 -6.98 19.97 -8.97
C ALA A 20 -7.71 20.66 -10.11
N GLU A 21 -6.96 21.23 -11.04
CA GLU A 21 -7.53 21.92 -12.20
C GLU A 21 -8.31 20.96 -13.11
N GLU A 22 -7.72 19.79 -13.41
CA GLU A 22 -8.33 18.81 -14.32
C GLU A 22 -9.60 18.16 -13.75
N HIS A 23 -9.69 18.03 -12.43
CA HIS A 23 -10.77 17.30 -11.77
C HIS A 23 -11.76 18.19 -11.00
N GLY A 24 -11.64 19.51 -11.16
CA GLY A 24 -12.61 20.45 -10.59
C GLY A 24 -12.49 20.70 -9.08
N TYR A 25 -11.34 20.41 -8.49
CA TYR A 25 -11.08 20.78 -7.10
C TYR A 25 -10.74 22.26 -6.99
N THR A 26 -11.03 22.85 -5.82
CA THR A 26 -10.77 24.27 -5.59
C THR A 26 -9.29 24.62 -5.45
N GLY A 27 -8.44 23.65 -5.13
CA GLY A 27 -7.01 23.85 -5.03
C GLY A 27 -6.31 22.67 -4.36
N ARG A 28 -5.00 22.84 -4.14
CA ARG A 28 -4.17 21.77 -3.58
C ARG A 28 -4.59 21.31 -2.20
N SER A 29 -5.08 22.22 -1.37
CA SER A 29 -5.53 21.85 0.00
C SER A 29 -6.68 20.87 -0.02
N GLU A 30 -7.63 21.06 -0.93
CA GLU A 30 -8.75 20.13 -1.08
C GLU A 30 -8.29 18.76 -1.58
N VAL A 31 -7.38 18.74 -2.55
CA VAL A 31 -6.79 17.48 -3.06
C VAL A 31 -6.06 16.74 -1.95
N VAL A 32 -5.26 17.44 -1.14
CA VAL A 32 -4.51 16.83 -0.04
C VAL A 32 -5.47 16.27 1.02
N ARG A 33 -6.52 17.01 1.36
CA ARG A 33 -7.52 16.51 2.32
C ARG A 33 -8.22 15.26 1.81
N GLU A 34 -8.62 15.26 0.55
CA GLU A 34 -9.28 14.09 -0.06
C GLU A 34 -8.33 12.89 -0.12
N ALA A 35 -7.09 13.09 -0.54
CA ALA A 35 -6.09 12.05 -0.57
C ALA A 35 -5.82 11.48 0.82
N SER A 36 -5.77 12.34 1.84
CA SER A 36 -5.58 11.90 3.22
C SER A 36 -6.75 11.06 3.72
N ARG A 37 -7.98 11.48 3.43
CA ARG A 37 -9.16 10.69 3.79
C ARG A 37 -9.17 9.34 3.09
N ASN A 38 -8.81 9.31 1.81
CA ASN A 38 -8.76 8.07 1.04
C ASN A 38 -7.70 7.12 1.60
N LEU A 39 -6.51 7.62 1.89
CA LEU A 39 -5.44 6.79 2.44
C LEU A 39 -5.80 6.22 3.80
N LEU A 40 -6.35 7.06 4.69
CA LEU A 40 -6.80 6.60 6.00
C LEU A 40 -7.93 5.57 5.87
N GLY A 41 -8.85 5.80 4.94
CA GLY A 41 -9.99 4.90 4.72
C GLY A 41 -9.60 3.51 4.21
N GLU A 42 -8.43 3.38 3.59
CA GLU A 42 -7.97 2.07 3.09
C GLU A 42 -7.93 1.01 4.18
N PHE A 43 -7.52 1.39 5.40
CA PHE A 43 -7.34 0.46 6.50
C PHE A 43 -8.25 0.74 7.71
N GLU A 44 -9.20 1.66 7.57
CA GLU A 44 -10.16 2.00 8.62
C GLU A 44 -11.57 1.51 8.29
N ASP A 45 -11.69 0.62 7.31
CA ASP A 45 -12.99 0.06 6.93
C ASP A 45 -13.44 -0.91 8.02
N THR A 46 -14.48 -0.53 8.76
CA THR A 46 -15.02 -1.36 9.86
C THR A 46 -15.53 -2.71 9.41
N ARG A 47 -15.86 -2.87 8.12
CA ARG A 47 -16.29 -4.16 7.57
C ARG A 47 -15.15 -5.18 7.52
N LEU A 48 -13.90 -4.71 7.59
CA LEU A 48 -12.70 -5.56 7.54
C LEU A 48 -12.10 -5.82 8.91
N GLU A 49 -12.55 -5.10 9.94
CA GLU A 49 -12.05 -5.27 11.30
C GLU A 49 -12.45 -6.63 11.88
N ASP A 50 -11.57 -7.20 12.69
CA ASP A 50 -11.77 -8.48 13.37
C ASP A 50 -12.10 -9.65 12.43
N ARG A 51 -11.74 -9.52 11.16
CA ARG A 51 -11.92 -10.57 10.15
C ARG A 51 -10.56 -11.08 9.69
N GLU A 52 -10.55 -12.33 9.27
CA GLU A 52 -9.36 -12.89 8.63
C GLU A 52 -9.36 -12.46 7.17
N LEU A 53 -8.25 -11.86 6.75
CA LEU A 53 -8.11 -11.26 5.44
C LEU A 53 -6.93 -11.87 4.69
N MET A 54 -7.04 -11.82 3.36
CA MET A 54 -5.93 -12.08 2.46
C MET A 54 -5.59 -10.77 1.78
N ALA A 55 -4.31 -10.48 1.63
CA ALA A 55 -3.86 -9.31 0.90
C ALA A 55 -2.79 -9.71 -0.11
N ILE A 56 -2.77 -9.01 -1.23
CA ILE A 56 -1.72 -9.13 -2.22
C ILE A 56 -1.03 -7.78 -2.28
N VAL A 57 0.28 -7.77 -2.05
CA VAL A 57 1.09 -6.55 -2.08
C VAL A 57 2.14 -6.71 -3.18
N THR A 58 2.18 -5.76 -4.10
CA THR A 58 3.14 -5.76 -5.20
C THR A 58 4.07 -4.57 -5.05
N VAL A 59 5.37 -4.84 -5.08
CA VAL A 59 6.41 -3.80 -4.95
C VAL A 59 7.27 -3.83 -6.19
N LEU A 60 7.42 -2.68 -6.84
CA LEU A 60 8.30 -2.52 -8.00
C LEU A 60 9.52 -1.71 -7.58
N PHE A 61 10.70 -2.16 -7.94
CA PHE A 61 11.94 -1.44 -7.67
C PHE A 61 12.99 -1.71 -8.74
N ASP A 62 14.01 -0.85 -8.80
CA ASP A 62 15.14 -1.05 -9.72
C ASP A 62 16.03 -2.17 -9.20
N TYR A 63 16.35 -3.14 -10.07
CA TYR A 63 17.12 -4.31 -9.64
C TYR A 63 18.55 -3.98 -9.17
N GLU A 64 19.08 -2.82 -9.55
CA GLU A 64 20.39 -2.38 -9.08
C GLU A 64 20.35 -1.88 -7.63
N THR A 65 19.15 -1.69 -7.08
CA THR A 65 18.96 -1.21 -5.71
C THR A 65 18.92 -2.41 -4.75
N THR A 66 20.10 -2.98 -4.46
CA THR A 66 20.20 -4.16 -3.58
C THR A 66 19.63 -3.92 -2.18
N ALA A 67 19.65 -2.67 -1.70
CA ALA A 67 19.11 -2.33 -0.40
C ALA A 67 17.59 -2.59 -0.31
N VAL A 68 16.85 -2.40 -1.40
CA VAL A 68 15.41 -2.68 -1.42
C VAL A 68 15.18 -4.18 -1.31
N GLU A 69 15.91 -4.98 -2.07
CA GLU A 69 15.79 -6.44 -2.05
C GLU A 69 16.09 -7.00 -0.65
N GLU A 70 17.16 -6.52 -0.02
CA GLU A 70 17.51 -6.91 1.35
C GLU A 70 16.42 -6.50 2.34
N ARG A 71 15.84 -5.32 2.17
CA ARG A 71 14.76 -4.83 3.01
C ARG A 71 13.51 -5.71 2.86
N MET A 72 13.15 -6.10 1.63
CA MET A 72 12.02 -6.98 1.39
C MET A 72 12.23 -8.34 2.05
N MET A 73 13.42 -8.90 1.95
CA MET A 73 13.77 -10.16 2.62
C MET A 73 13.68 -10.03 4.14
N HIS A 74 14.16 -8.93 4.70
CA HIS A 74 14.10 -8.66 6.13
C HIS A 74 12.65 -8.57 6.62
N LEU A 75 11.80 -7.84 5.88
CA LEU A 75 10.39 -7.71 6.22
C LEU A 75 9.66 -9.05 6.17
N ARG A 76 9.98 -9.88 5.19
CA ARG A 76 9.41 -11.23 5.11
C ARG A 76 9.75 -12.06 6.34
N HIS A 77 10.99 -12.01 6.80
CA HIS A 77 11.41 -12.73 8.00
C HIS A 77 10.80 -12.16 9.27
N GLU A 78 10.74 -10.84 9.38
CA GLU A 78 10.16 -10.15 10.54
C GLU A 78 8.67 -10.46 10.67
N HIS A 79 7.97 -10.63 9.55
CA HIS A 79 6.53 -10.89 9.51
C HIS A 79 6.20 -12.29 9.00
N GLU A 80 7.00 -13.27 9.40
CA GLU A 80 6.90 -14.65 8.96
C GLU A 80 5.50 -15.25 9.14
N GLY A 81 4.82 -14.91 10.26
CA GLY A 81 3.47 -15.39 10.52
C GLY A 81 2.39 -14.76 9.65
N LEU A 82 2.69 -13.65 8.99
CA LEU A 82 1.76 -12.93 8.13
C LEU A 82 1.96 -13.30 6.66
N VAL A 83 3.20 -13.50 6.23
CA VAL A 83 3.53 -13.77 4.82
C VAL A 83 3.32 -15.25 4.50
N ALA A 84 2.25 -15.55 3.74
CA ALA A 84 1.93 -16.91 3.31
C ALA A 84 2.84 -17.36 2.17
N SER A 85 3.12 -16.47 1.21
CA SER A 85 4.03 -16.75 0.12
C SER A 85 4.55 -15.44 -0.47
N ASN A 86 5.62 -15.55 -1.26
CA ASN A 86 6.13 -14.40 -1.99
C ASN A 86 6.75 -14.87 -3.30
N PHE A 87 6.73 -13.97 -4.28
CA PHE A 87 7.32 -14.19 -5.60
C PHE A 87 8.26 -13.05 -5.93
N HIS A 88 9.36 -13.37 -6.54
CA HIS A 88 10.30 -12.40 -7.08
C HIS A 88 10.41 -12.61 -8.59
N SER A 89 10.29 -11.53 -9.35
CA SER A 89 10.33 -11.58 -10.80
C SER A 89 11.08 -10.37 -11.35
N HIS A 90 11.77 -10.57 -12.46
CA HIS A 90 12.35 -9.47 -13.21
C HIS A 90 11.34 -8.96 -14.22
N VAL A 91 11.22 -7.63 -14.30
CA VAL A 91 10.29 -6.96 -15.20
C VAL A 91 11.09 -6.05 -16.13
N GLY A 92 11.12 -6.40 -17.41
CA GLY A 92 11.96 -5.68 -18.38
C GLY A 92 13.44 -5.85 -18.06
N ASP A 93 14.25 -4.86 -18.45
CA ASP A 93 15.71 -4.94 -18.31
C ASP A 93 16.23 -4.37 -16.99
N HIS A 94 15.42 -3.59 -16.27
CA HIS A 94 15.91 -2.81 -15.13
C HIS A 94 15.11 -2.96 -13.85
N TYR A 95 13.99 -3.66 -13.87
CA TYR A 95 13.09 -3.67 -12.71
C TYR A 95 12.93 -5.05 -12.11
N CYS A 96 12.72 -5.06 -10.81
CA CYS A 96 12.30 -6.25 -10.06
C CYS A 96 10.92 -6.00 -9.47
N MET A 97 10.13 -7.05 -9.44
CA MET A 97 8.84 -7.06 -8.78
C MET A 97 8.86 -8.08 -7.66
N GLU A 98 8.51 -7.66 -6.46
CA GLU A 98 8.28 -8.56 -5.34
C GLU A 98 6.79 -8.57 -5.04
N LEU A 99 6.20 -9.75 -4.99
CA LEU A 99 4.79 -9.92 -4.69
C LEU A 99 4.66 -10.72 -3.40
N PHE A 100 3.92 -10.19 -2.44
CA PHE A 100 3.64 -10.87 -1.17
C PHE A 100 2.18 -11.25 -1.10
N VAL A 101 1.92 -12.48 -0.67
CA VAL A 101 0.57 -12.93 -0.30
C VAL A 101 0.52 -12.97 1.22
N LEU A 102 -0.34 -12.16 1.80
CA LEU A 102 -0.48 -12.02 3.25
C LEU A 102 -1.79 -12.63 3.71
N GLU A 103 -1.76 -13.25 4.88
CA GLU A 103 -2.96 -13.75 5.55
C GLU A 103 -2.91 -13.29 7.01
N GLY A 104 -3.92 -12.53 7.43
CA GLY A 104 -3.98 -12.03 8.79
C GLY A 104 -5.06 -10.99 8.97
N GLU A 105 -4.96 -10.27 10.08
CA GLU A 105 -5.90 -9.20 10.41
C GLU A 105 -5.49 -7.88 9.76
N LEU A 106 -6.43 -6.99 9.61
CA LEU A 106 -6.23 -5.70 8.96
C LEU A 106 -5.08 -4.90 9.57
N GLU A 107 -4.97 -4.90 10.89
CA GLU A 107 -3.90 -4.16 11.59
C GLU A 107 -2.51 -4.65 11.18
N ASP A 108 -2.33 -5.96 11.11
CA ASP A 108 -1.03 -6.55 10.74
C ASP A 108 -0.70 -6.30 9.27
N ILE A 109 -1.70 -6.41 8.41
CA ILE A 109 -1.54 -6.10 6.97
C ILE A 109 -1.18 -4.64 6.78
N SER A 110 -1.88 -3.74 7.46
CA SER A 110 -1.64 -2.32 7.41
C SER A 110 -0.21 -1.96 7.84
N THR A 111 0.26 -2.57 8.92
CA THR A 111 1.62 -2.37 9.42
C THR A 111 2.66 -2.81 8.39
N PHE A 112 2.47 -3.98 7.78
CA PHE A 112 3.37 -4.50 6.76
C PHE A 112 3.41 -3.59 5.53
N VAL A 113 2.25 -3.20 5.01
CA VAL A 113 2.17 -2.30 3.85
C VAL A 113 2.83 -0.96 4.16
N GLY A 114 2.62 -0.42 5.35
CA GLY A 114 3.24 0.82 5.79
C GLY A 114 4.77 0.75 5.80
N LYS A 115 5.33 -0.36 6.28
CA LYS A 115 6.79 -0.57 6.28
C LYS A 115 7.35 -0.65 4.87
N ILE A 116 6.63 -1.27 3.94
CA ILE A 116 7.05 -1.33 2.55
C ILE A 116 6.98 0.06 1.92
N ARG A 117 5.90 0.80 2.13
CA ARG A 117 5.75 2.17 1.61
C ARG A 117 6.83 3.11 2.14
N ALA A 118 7.29 2.89 3.36
CA ALA A 118 8.37 3.67 3.96
C ALA A 118 9.76 3.28 3.45
N THR A 119 9.86 2.22 2.67
CA THR A 119 11.14 1.76 2.14
C THR A 119 11.63 2.73 1.07
N LYS A 120 12.84 3.25 1.29
CA LYS A 120 13.48 4.14 0.33
C LYS A 120 13.75 3.39 -0.97
N ASP A 121 13.54 4.03 -2.09
CA ASP A 121 13.79 3.52 -3.44
C ASP A 121 12.81 2.46 -3.93
N ALA A 122 11.75 2.16 -3.20
CA ALA A 122 10.63 1.42 -3.75
C ALA A 122 9.88 2.35 -4.72
N LEU A 123 9.72 1.93 -5.98
CA LEU A 123 9.14 2.78 -7.02
C LEU A 123 7.62 2.85 -6.93
N THR A 124 6.98 1.71 -6.84
CA THR A 124 5.53 1.62 -6.66
C THR A 124 5.20 0.54 -5.64
N VAL A 125 4.14 0.76 -4.88
CA VAL A 125 3.60 -0.22 -3.95
C VAL A 125 2.09 -0.25 -4.13
N ASP A 126 1.57 -1.36 -4.64
CA ASP A 126 0.14 -1.59 -4.82
C ASP A 126 -0.31 -2.73 -3.92
N TYR A 127 -1.54 -2.66 -3.45
CA TYR A 127 -2.09 -3.74 -2.63
C TYR A 127 -3.60 -3.88 -2.82
N SER A 128 -4.10 -5.08 -2.54
CA SER A 128 -5.55 -5.34 -2.47
C SER A 128 -5.83 -6.23 -1.26
N VAL A 129 -6.98 -6.04 -0.63
CA VAL A 129 -7.40 -6.79 0.55
C VAL A 129 -8.74 -7.45 0.27
N THR A 130 -8.83 -8.75 0.59
CA THR A 130 -10.05 -9.52 0.40
C THR A 130 -10.35 -10.33 1.65
N PRO A 131 -11.59 -10.27 2.17
CA PRO A 131 -11.97 -11.13 3.30
C PRO A 131 -11.96 -12.60 2.89
N VAL A 132 -11.26 -13.43 3.66
CA VAL A 132 -11.16 -14.87 3.38
C VAL A 132 -12.47 -15.56 3.66
N ASP A 133 -13.18 -15.15 4.68
CA ASP A 133 -14.47 -15.72 5.07
C ASP A 133 -15.58 -15.50 4.01
N SER A 134 -15.38 -14.59 3.05
CA SER A 134 -16.30 -14.38 1.94
C SER A 134 -16.39 -15.58 1.01
N PHE A 135 -15.42 -16.48 1.07
CA PHE A 135 -15.37 -17.68 0.23
C PHE A 135 -15.90 -18.92 0.96
N ASP A 136 -16.28 -18.79 2.22
CA ASP A 136 -16.90 -19.88 2.98
C ASP A 136 -18.37 -19.98 2.59
N PRO A 137 -18.82 -21.13 2.01
CA PRO A 137 -20.22 -21.31 1.63
C PRO A 137 -21.21 -21.15 2.80
N LEU A 138 -20.78 -21.42 4.02
CA LEU A 138 -21.62 -21.30 5.21
C LEU A 138 -21.79 -19.84 5.65
N SER A 139 -20.84 -18.96 5.34
CA SER A 139 -20.92 -17.55 5.69
C SER A 139 -21.75 -16.74 4.69
N GLN A 140 -22.11 -17.33 3.55
CA GLN A 140 -22.90 -16.68 2.50
C GLN A 140 -24.40 -16.91 2.63
N ASP A 141 -24.82 -17.75 3.55
CA ASP A 141 -26.22 -18.09 3.79
C ASP A 141 -26.91 -17.10 4.71
N HIS A 142 -26.99 -15.85 4.28
CA HIS A 142 -27.67 -14.81 5.08
C HIS A 142 -28.82 -14.19 4.33
#